data_5ae3ed9dee7deea89f19b8b0777e9134
#
_entry.id   5ae3ed9dee7deea89f19b8b0777e9134
#
_cell.length_a   1.000
_cell.length_b   1.000
_cell.length_c   1.000
_cell.angle_alpha   90.00
_cell.angle_beta   90.00
_cell.angle_gamma   90.00
#
_symmetry.space_group_name_H-M   'P 1'
#
loop_
_entity.id
_entity.type
_entity.pdbx_description
1 polymer ?
#
loop_
_entity_poly.entity_id
_entity_poly.type
_entity_poly.pdbx_seq_one_letter_code
_entity_poly.pdbx_strand_id
1 'polypeptide(L)'
;MDQLENEVILNTRPIGLADGVVALLDSIENYEALRIEYSYQSNSSSAQKIHLKSQSLTFRFSAINIYDDPASKGYDLLESLVDINKNQVKFNYSKVVAYTGAITEEKNWARIDCIIGIRRAPKLYKK
;
A
#
# COMPACT_ATOMS: atom_id res chain seq x y z
N MET A 1 -18.28 -11.34 24.91
CA MET A 1 -17.06 -11.31 24.09
C MET A 1 -17.32 -10.60 22.79
N ASP A 2 -16.49 -9.67 22.52
CA ASP A 2 -16.60 -8.91 21.31
C ASP A 2 -16.14 -9.70 20.11
N GLN A 3 -16.49 -9.20 18.96
CA GLN A 3 -15.96 -9.75 17.73
C GLN A 3 -14.50 -9.40 17.62
N LEU A 4 -13.71 -10.37 17.25
CA LEU A 4 -12.30 -10.18 16.99
C LEU A 4 -12.07 -10.16 15.48
N GLU A 5 -11.12 -9.36 15.08
CA GLU A 5 -10.72 -9.34 13.68
C GLU A 5 -9.63 -10.38 13.46
N ASN A 6 -9.78 -11.16 12.42
CA ASN A 6 -8.74 -12.05 11.97
C ASN A 6 -7.89 -11.33 10.95
N GLU A 7 -6.60 -11.34 11.16
CA GLU A 7 -5.63 -10.70 10.26
C GLU A 7 -4.81 -11.77 9.56
N VAL A 8 -4.75 -11.69 8.24
CA VAL A 8 -4.01 -12.64 7.43
C VAL A 8 -3.08 -11.86 6.51
N ILE A 9 -1.80 -12.16 6.55
CA ILE A 9 -0.82 -11.54 5.66
C ILE A 9 -0.95 -12.20 4.30
N LEU A 10 -1.16 -11.37 3.28
CA LEU A 10 -1.46 -11.85 1.93
C LEU A 10 -0.28 -11.82 0.98
N ASN A 11 0.79 -11.09 1.29
CA ASN A 11 1.97 -11.05 0.45
C ASN A 11 3.13 -11.78 1.11
N THR A 12 4.03 -12.32 0.30
CA THR A 12 5.19 -13.06 0.81
C THR A 12 6.45 -12.21 0.89
N ARG A 13 6.43 -11.05 0.24
CA ARG A 13 7.56 -10.13 0.20
C ARG A 13 7.06 -8.74 -0.14
N PRO A 14 7.86 -7.70 0.10
CA PRO A 14 7.48 -6.35 -0.31
C PRO A 14 7.29 -6.26 -1.82
N ILE A 15 6.40 -5.37 -2.25
CA ILE A 15 6.02 -5.20 -3.65
C ILE A 15 6.33 -3.78 -4.07
N GLY A 16 6.99 -3.62 -5.21
CA GLY A 16 7.29 -2.33 -5.80
C GLY A 16 6.94 -2.30 -7.27
N LEU A 17 7.14 -1.14 -7.88
CA LEU A 17 6.82 -0.94 -9.29
C LEU A 17 7.56 -1.93 -10.19
N ALA A 18 8.82 -2.23 -9.86
CA ALA A 18 9.65 -3.09 -10.69
C ALA A 18 9.21 -4.55 -10.68
N ASP A 19 8.35 -4.94 -9.74
CA ASP A 19 7.92 -6.33 -9.61
C ASP A 19 6.83 -6.72 -10.61
N GLY A 20 6.22 -5.75 -11.29
CA GLY A 20 5.13 -6.01 -12.20
C GLY A 20 3.89 -6.52 -11.47
N VAL A 21 3.24 -7.52 -12.03
CA VAL A 21 2.05 -8.12 -11.42
C VAL A 21 2.52 -9.18 -10.41
N VAL A 22 2.05 -9.03 -9.18
CA VAL A 22 2.42 -9.94 -8.09
C VAL A 22 1.15 -10.62 -7.59
N ALA A 23 1.23 -11.93 -7.39
CA ALA A 23 0.11 -12.70 -6.86
C ALA A 23 0.12 -12.66 -5.34
N LEU A 24 -1.05 -12.43 -4.76
CA LEU A 24 -1.26 -12.57 -3.33
C LEU A 24 -1.58 -14.02 -2.98
N LEU A 25 -1.47 -14.34 -1.72
CA LEU A 25 -1.76 -15.70 -1.23
C LEU A 25 -3.25 -16.03 -1.26
N ASP A 26 -4.09 -15.00 -1.30
CA ASP A 26 -5.54 -15.17 -1.30
C ASP A 26 -6.17 -13.96 -1.99
N SER A 27 -7.39 -14.10 -2.45
CA SER A 27 -8.14 -13.02 -3.08
C SER A 27 -8.65 -12.04 -2.03
N ILE A 28 -8.56 -10.75 -2.32
CA ILE A 28 -9.04 -9.73 -1.39
C ILE A 28 -10.55 -9.79 -1.20
N GLU A 29 -11.28 -10.40 -2.13
CA GLU A 29 -12.74 -10.51 -2.01
C GLU A 29 -13.17 -11.39 -0.84
N ASN A 30 -12.25 -12.14 -0.24
CA ASN A 30 -12.53 -12.97 0.93
C ASN A 30 -12.42 -12.20 2.24
N TYR A 31 -12.17 -10.90 2.18
CA TYR A 31 -11.95 -10.05 3.36
C TYR A 31 -12.86 -8.84 3.32
N GLU A 32 -13.19 -8.30 4.47
CA GLU A 32 -14.02 -7.11 4.52
C GLU A 32 -13.20 -5.83 4.49
N ALA A 33 -11.92 -5.92 4.84
CA ALA A 33 -11.03 -4.77 4.81
C ALA A 33 -9.60 -5.23 4.55
N LEU A 34 -8.78 -4.29 4.10
CA LEU A 34 -7.34 -4.49 4.00
C LEU A 34 -6.64 -3.45 4.85
N ARG A 35 -5.59 -3.85 5.54
CA ARG A 35 -4.62 -2.91 6.06
C ARG A 35 -3.39 -2.99 5.18
N ILE A 36 -3.01 -1.88 4.58
CA ILE A 36 -1.88 -1.81 3.68
C ILE A 36 -0.79 -1.00 4.38
N GLU A 37 0.37 -1.62 4.57
CA GLU A 37 1.54 -0.99 5.15
C GLU A 37 2.51 -0.70 4.01
N TYR A 38 2.99 0.53 3.95
CA TYR A 38 3.82 0.98 2.85
C TYR A 38 4.92 1.92 3.35
N SER A 39 5.93 2.09 2.53
CA SER A 39 7.04 2.96 2.88
C SER A 39 7.68 3.53 1.62
N TYR A 40 8.45 4.60 1.79
CA TYR A 40 9.30 5.16 0.76
C TYR A 40 10.75 5.05 1.23
N GLN A 41 11.58 4.41 0.42
CA GLN A 41 12.98 4.19 0.72
C GLN A 41 13.16 3.54 2.09
N SER A 42 13.95 4.15 2.95
CA SER A 42 14.21 3.65 4.28
C SER A 42 13.43 4.39 5.36
N ASN A 43 12.44 5.18 4.97
CA ASN A 43 11.63 5.91 5.92
C ASN A 43 10.72 4.95 6.68
N SER A 44 10.20 5.43 7.79
CA SER A 44 9.29 4.64 8.59
C SER A 44 8.03 4.30 7.80
N SER A 45 7.50 3.13 8.08
CA SER A 45 6.29 2.67 7.40
C SER A 45 5.08 3.44 7.86
N SER A 46 4.12 3.53 6.96
CA SER A 46 2.78 4.04 7.25
C SER A 46 1.78 2.94 6.95
N ALA A 47 0.58 3.10 7.46
CA ALA A 47 -0.46 2.11 7.23
C ALA A 47 -1.80 2.78 7.02
N GLN A 48 -2.63 2.16 6.18
CA GLN A 48 -4.02 2.58 6.01
C GLN A 48 -4.91 1.35 6.02
N LYS A 49 -6.06 1.48 6.65
CA LYS A 49 -7.11 0.46 6.64
C LYS A 49 -8.20 0.90 5.68
N ILE A 50 -8.55 0.03 4.75
CA ILE A 50 -9.51 0.33 3.70
C ILE A 50 -10.59 -0.73 3.72
N HIS A 51 -11.84 -0.31 3.85
CA HIS A 51 -12.97 -1.21 3.75
C HIS A 51 -13.27 -1.50 2.29
N LEU A 52 -13.45 -2.78 1.99
CA LEU A 52 -13.62 -3.21 0.61
C LEU A 52 -15.08 -3.14 0.23
N LYS A 53 -15.35 -2.66 -0.98
CA LYS A 53 -16.69 -2.58 -1.54
C LYS A 53 -16.84 -3.48 -2.75
N SER A 54 -15.74 -4.02 -3.25
CA SER A 54 -15.75 -4.89 -4.42
C SER A 54 -14.49 -5.75 -4.40
N GLN A 55 -14.32 -6.54 -5.44
CA GLN A 55 -13.15 -7.40 -5.59
C GLN A 55 -11.90 -6.65 -6.05
N SER A 56 -12.02 -5.37 -6.34
CA SER A 56 -10.90 -4.57 -6.81
C SER A 56 -10.79 -3.29 -5.99
N LEU A 57 -9.58 -2.78 -5.91
CA LEU A 57 -9.24 -1.60 -5.12
C LEU A 57 -8.12 -0.86 -5.82
N THR A 58 -8.26 0.46 -5.91
CA THR A 58 -7.16 1.32 -6.31
C THR A 58 -6.68 2.06 -5.07
N PHE A 59 -5.40 1.94 -4.77
CA PHE A 59 -4.81 2.49 -3.56
C PHE A 59 -3.74 3.51 -3.95
N ARG A 60 -3.89 4.73 -3.43
CA ARG A 60 -2.92 5.80 -3.67
C ARG A 60 -2.24 6.15 -2.37
N PHE A 61 -0.93 6.30 -2.41
CA PHE A 61 -0.20 6.80 -1.26
C PHE A 61 0.87 7.78 -1.71
N SER A 62 1.21 8.69 -0.82
CA SER A 62 2.11 9.78 -1.16
C SER A 62 2.93 10.18 0.06
N ALA A 63 4.01 10.89 -0.20
CA ALA A 63 4.87 11.43 0.82
C ALA A 63 5.54 12.70 0.30
N ILE A 64 6.09 13.49 1.21
CA ILE A 64 6.85 14.68 0.88
C ILE A 64 8.23 14.53 1.47
N ASN A 65 9.24 14.78 0.67
CA ASN A 65 10.61 14.81 1.10
C ASN A 65 11.12 16.25 1.00
N ILE A 66 11.51 16.82 2.12
CA ILE A 66 11.91 18.23 2.19
C ILE A 66 13.40 18.32 2.36
N TYR A 67 14.05 19.14 1.53
CA TYR A 67 15.46 19.44 1.64
C TYR A 67 15.63 20.75 2.38
N ASP A 68 16.48 20.75 3.39
CA ASP A 68 16.65 21.92 4.25
C ASP A 68 18.11 22.14 4.60
N ASP A 69 19.02 21.69 3.78
CA ASP A 69 20.44 21.95 4.03
C ASP A 69 20.91 23.18 3.24
N PRO A 70 22.06 23.74 3.61
CA PRO A 70 22.55 24.97 2.96
C PRO A 70 22.83 24.82 1.47
N ALA A 71 23.11 23.61 1.00
CA ALA A 71 23.47 23.37 -0.39
C ALA A 71 22.27 23.03 -1.25
N SER A 72 21.17 22.61 -0.62
CA SER A 72 20.05 22.07 -1.37
C SER A 72 18.76 22.37 -0.63
N LYS A 73 17.88 23.12 -1.26
CA LYS A 73 16.59 23.49 -0.68
C LYS A 73 15.49 23.17 -1.65
N GLY A 74 14.38 22.73 -1.12
CA GLY A 74 13.21 22.39 -1.92
C GLY A 74 12.51 21.17 -1.35
N TYR A 75 11.73 20.52 -2.21
CA TYR A 75 11.01 19.32 -1.81
C TYR A 75 10.69 18.47 -3.03
N ASP A 76 10.47 17.20 -2.76
CA ASP A 76 9.93 16.27 -3.75
C ASP A 76 8.60 15.75 -3.24
N LEU A 77 7.64 15.63 -4.14
CA LEU A 77 6.38 14.95 -3.86
C LEU A 77 6.50 13.55 -4.45
N LEU A 78 6.19 12.56 -3.62
CA LEU A 78 6.22 11.17 -4.05
C LEU A 78 4.79 10.67 -4.09
N GLU A 79 4.43 10.05 -5.20
CA GLU A 79 3.08 9.51 -5.35
C GLU A 79 3.14 8.16 -6.05
N SER A 80 2.38 7.22 -5.51
CA SER A 80 2.26 5.89 -6.08
C SER A 80 0.79 5.51 -6.17
N LEU A 81 0.45 4.81 -7.24
CA LEU A 81 -0.90 4.30 -7.46
C LEU A 81 -0.80 2.81 -7.70
N VAL A 82 -1.57 2.05 -6.93
CA VAL A 82 -1.52 0.60 -6.94
C VAL A 82 -2.92 0.06 -7.20
N ASP A 83 -3.02 -0.89 -8.10
CA ASP A 83 -4.26 -1.61 -8.34
C ASP A 83 -4.17 -3.00 -7.73
N ILE A 84 -5.21 -3.36 -7.00
CA ILE A 84 -5.37 -4.71 -6.46
C ILE A 84 -6.68 -5.24 -7.01
N ASN A 85 -6.60 -6.37 -7.69
CA ASN A 85 -7.80 -7.01 -8.26
C ASN A 85 -7.75 -8.48 -7.91
N LYS A 86 -8.69 -8.92 -7.09
CA LYS A 86 -8.71 -10.29 -6.57
C LYS A 86 -7.40 -10.61 -5.87
N ASN A 87 -6.59 -11.48 -6.45
CA ASN A 87 -5.29 -11.83 -5.83
C ASN A 87 -4.09 -11.25 -6.59
N GLN A 88 -4.31 -10.22 -7.42
CA GLN A 88 -3.23 -9.61 -8.19
C GLN A 88 -2.99 -8.18 -7.76
N VAL A 89 -1.73 -7.83 -7.62
CA VAL A 89 -1.30 -6.48 -7.23
C VAL A 89 -0.33 -5.96 -8.27
N LYS A 90 -0.54 -4.73 -8.68
CA LYS A 90 0.34 -4.07 -9.64
C LYS A 90 0.39 -2.58 -9.36
N PHE A 91 1.60 -2.03 -9.33
CA PHE A 91 1.77 -0.58 -9.33
C PHE A 91 1.46 -0.05 -10.72
N ASN A 92 0.57 0.93 -10.81
CA ASN A 92 0.36 1.64 -12.05
C ASN A 92 1.49 2.62 -12.31
N TYR A 93 1.89 3.32 -11.26
CA TYR A 93 3.05 4.20 -11.34
C TYR A 93 3.59 4.46 -9.94
N SER A 94 4.82 4.90 -9.91
CA SER A 94 5.47 5.48 -8.75
C SER A 94 6.35 6.60 -9.27
N LYS A 95 6.09 7.82 -8.83
CA LYS A 95 6.78 8.97 -9.42
C LYS A 95 7.20 9.96 -8.36
N VAL A 96 8.22 10.71 -8.69
CA VAL A 96 8.70 11.84 -7.91
C VAL A 96 8.45 13.11 -8.72
N VAL A 97 7.80 14.08 -8.10
CA VAL A 97 7.60 15.39 -8.69
C VAL A 97 8.45 16.37 -7.90
N ALA A 98 9.49 16.87 -8.51
CA ALA A 98 10.36 17.85 -7.87
C ALA A 98 9.66 19.20 -7.75
N TYR A 99 10.12 20.01 -6.80
CA TYR A 99 9.51 21.32 -6.61
C TYR A 99 9.66 22.21 -7.86
N THR A 100 10.58 21.88 -8.75
CA THR A 100 10.73 22.57 -10.03
C THR A 100 9.71 22.14 -11.07
N GLY A 101 8.90 21.10 -10.77
CA GLY A 101 7.92 20.55 -11.68
C GLY A 101 8.39 19.36 -12.50
N ALA A 102 9.65 18.98 -12.42
CA ALA A 102 10.17 17.82 -13.14
C ALA A 102 9.57 16.53 -12.54
N ILE A 103 9.18 15.62 -13.42
CA ILE A 103 8.56 14.36 -13.04
C ILE A 103 9.47 13.21 -13.43
N THR A 104 9.74 12.31 -12.49
CA THR A 104 10.60 11.15 -12.71
C THR A 104 9.89 9.91 -12.18
N GLU A 105 9.94 8.82 -12.93
CA GLU A 105 9.46 7.53 -12.44
C GLU A 105 10.52 6.92 -11.52
N GLU A 106 10.07 6.45 -10.34
CA GLU A 106 10.98 5.86 -9.36
C GLU A 106 10.55 4.44 -9.05
N LYS A 107 11.38 3.47 -9.44
CA LYS A 107 11.01 2.06 -9.33
C LYS A 107 11.32 1.46 -7.97
N ASN A 108 12.26 2.05 -7.23
CA ASN A 108 12.78 1.43 -6.01
C ASN A 108 12.44 2.20 -4.74
N TRP A 109 11.79 3.35 -4.84
CA TRP A 109 11.52 4.19 -3.67
C TRP A 109 10.29 3.74 -2.92
N ALA A 110 9.20 3.48 -3.64
CA ALA A 110 7.93 3.14 -3.03
C ALA A 110 7.77 1.63 -2.93
N ARG A 111 7.26 1.18 -1.80
CA ARG A 111 7.03 -0.23 -1.57
C ARG A 111 5.77 -0.44 -0.77
N ILE A 112 5.05 -1.49 -1.13
CA ILE A 112 4.04 -2.05 -0.24
C ILE A 112 4.76 -3.10 0.60
N ASP A 113 4.86 -2.84 1.89
CA ASP A 113 5.57 -3.74 2.78
C ASP A 113 4.71 -4.93 3.16
N CYS A 114 3.42 -4.69 3.40
CA CYS A 114 2.54 -5.74 3.85
C CYS A 114 1.10 -5.44 3.45
N ILE A 115 0.41 -6.45 2.96
CA ILE A 115 -1.04 -6.37 2.70
C ILE A 115 -1.69 -7.38 3.63
N ILE A 116 -2.52 -6.90 4.54
CA ILE A 116 -3.15 -7.71 5.56
C ILE A 116 -4.64 -7.73 5.30
N GLY A 117 -5.16 -8.91 5.04
CA GLY A 117 -6.60 -9.11 4.91
C GLY A 117 -7.24 -9.20 6.27
N ILE A 118 -8.33 -8.49 6.46
CA ILE A 118 -9.03 -8.42 7.72
C ILE A 118 -10.45 -8.92 7.52
N ARG A 119 -10.81 -9.92 8.30
CA ARG A 119 -12.19 -10.37 8.33
C ARG A 119 -12.61 -10.51 9.76
N ARG A 120 -13.88 -10.24 10.00
CA ARG A 120 -14.42 -10.32 11.33
C ARG A 120 -14.60 -11.76 11.73
N ALA A 121 -14.16 -12.10 12.93
CA ALA A 121 -14.36 -13.43 13.45
C ALA A 121 -15.84 -13.70 13.61
N PRO A 122 -16.30 -14.94 13.39
CA PRO A 122 -17.69 -15.28 13.62
C PRO A 122 -18.06 -15.04 15.07
N LYS A 123 -19.32 -14.71 15.30
CA LYS A 123 -19.83 -14.62 16.66
C LYS A 123 -19.92 -16.01 17.24
N LEU A 124 -19.50 -16.15 18.47
CA LEU A 124 -19.41 -17.44 19.10
C LEU A 124 -20.65 -17.83 19.88
N TYR A 125 -21.63 -16.92 19.94
CA TYR A 125 -22.88 -17.26 20.61
C TYR A 125 -23.96 -17.43 19.62
N LYS A 126 -24.99 -17.96 20.13
CA LYS A 126 -26.06 -17.96 19.28
C LYS A 126 -27.33 -17.63 19.84
N LYS A 127 -27.47 -17.05 20.09
CA LYS A 127 -28.29 -16.98 20.72
C LYS A 127 -28.99 -16.69 20.82
#